data_20dbc472342b1b7605da2c1a14bc2d6b
#
_entry.id   20dbc472342b1b7605da2c1a14bc2d6b
#
_cell.length_a   1.000
_cell.length_b   1.000
_cell.length_c   1.000
_cell.angle_alpha   90.00
_cell.angle_beta   90.00
_cell.angle_gamma   90.00
#
_symmetry.space_group_name_H-M   'P 1'
#
loop_
_entity.id
_entity.type
_entity.pdbx_description
1 polymer ?
#
loop_
_entity_poly.entity_id
_entity_poly.type
_entity_poly.pdbx_seq_one_letter_code
_entity_poly.pdbx_strand_id
1 'polypeptide(L)'
;MDTAHKTQMMEKMGRELDDILNSQTALLKKISQLEAENMNLGNSILEDRLPDIHSKVDEGITEIKAVIEEFTEVKDKFISDNPIEEPQA
;
A
#
# COMPACT_ATOMS: atom_id res chain seq x y z
N MET A 1 -2.22 -18.69 -18.88
CA MET A 1 -1.11 -18.39 -17.96
C MET A 1 -0.86 -19.61 -17.11
N ASP A 2 0.37 -20.12 -17.08
CA ASP A 2 0.69 -21.29 -16.27
C ASP A 2 0.88 -20.96 -14.79
N THR A 3 1.01 -21.98 -13.97
CA THR A 3 1.13 -21.85 -12.51
C THR A 3 2.37 -21.05 -12.11
N ALA A 4 3.52 -21.33 -12.74
CA ALA A 4 4.75 -20.62 -12.43
C ALA A 4 4.64 -19.13 -12.75
N HIS A 5 4.03 -18.81 -13.89
CA HIS A 5 3.81 -17.42 -14.30
C HIS A 5 2.87 -16.70 -13.32
N LYS A 6 1.79 -17.36 -12.90
CA LYS A 6 0.86 -16.79 -11.92
C LYS A 6 1.54 -16.52 -10.59
N THR A 7 2.35 -17.43 -10.12
CA THR A 7 3.11 -17.26 -8.88
C THR A 7 4.03 -16.05 -8.97
N GLN A 8 4.79 -15.94 -10.05
CA GLN A 8 5.68 -14.80 -10.28
C GLN A 8 4.90 -13.48 -10.33
N MET A 9 3.76 -13.49 -10.98
CA MET A 9 2.90 -12.32 -11.08
C MET A 9 2.35 -11.90 -9.71
N MET A 10 1.90 -12.87 -8.92
CA MET A 10 1.41 -12.60 -7.57
C MET A 10 2.51 -12.03 -6.67
N GLU A 11 3.72 -12.55 -6.77
CA GLU A 11 4.85 -12.02 -6.01
C GLU A 11 5.20 -10.59 -6.42
N LYS A 12 5.19 -10.33 -7.72
CA LYS A 12 5.41 -8.97 -8.24
C LYS A 12 4.33 -8.01 -7.75
N MET A 13 3.06 -8.41 -7.86
CA MET A 13 1.94 -7.58 -7.43
C MET A 13 1.96 -7.34 -5.93
N GLY A 14 2.38 -8.34 -5.15
CA GLY A 14 2.56 -8.16 -3.71
C GLY A 14 3.58 -7.07 -3.39
N ARG A 15 4.70 -7.04 -4.10
CA ARG A 15 5.70 -5.98 -3.94
C ARG A 15 5.16 -4.62 -4.38
N GLU A 16 4.38 -4.58 -5.46
CA GLU A 16 3.75 -3.34 -5.92
C GLU A 16 2.74 -2.80 -4.89
N LEU A 17 2.00 -3.68 -4.22
CA LEU A 17 1.10 -3.28 -3.14
C LEU A 17 1.89 -2.70 -1.95
N ASP A 18 3.01 -3.30 -1.60
CA ASP A 18 3.89 -2.77 -0.55
C ASP A 18 4.44 -1.38 -0.94
N ASP A 19 4.79 -1.18 -2.20
CA ASP A 19 5.25 0.11 -2.70
C ASP A 19 4.15 1.17 -2.59
N ILE A 20 2.92 0.81 -2.88
CA ILE A 20 1.77 1.71 -2.71
C ILE A 20 1.64 2.12 -1.25
N LEU A 21 1.71 1.17 -0.33
CA LEU A 21 1.63 1.45 1.10
C LEU A 21 2.74 2.42 1.53
N ASN A 22 3.96 2.17 1.08
CA ASN A 22 5.10 3.04 1.41
C ASN A 22 4.90 4.45 0.86
N SER A 23 4.38 4.57 -0.37
CA SER A 23 4.10 5.85 -0.99
C SER A 23 3.01 6.62 -0.25
N GLN A 24 1.94 5.95 0.16
CA GLN A 24 0.86 6.57 0.93
C GLN A 24 1.32 7.00 2.31
N THR A 25 2.16 6.20 2.95
CA THR A 25 2.73 6.54 4.26
C THR A 25 3.62 7.78 4.16
N ALA A 26 4.44 7.87 3.11
CA ALA A 26 5.27 9.04 2.84
C ALA A 26 4.42 10.28 2.55
N LEU A 27 3.33 10.10 1.80
CA LEU A 27 2.40 11.19 1.53
C LEU A 27 1.74 11.70 2.81
N LEU A 28 1.31 10.83 3.69
CA LEU A 28 0.72 11.21 4.96
C LEU A 28 1.69 12.03 5.80
N LYS A 29 2.97 11.66 5.83
CA LYS A 29 4.01 12.42 6.53
C LYS A 29 4.15 13.82 5.96
N LYS A 30 4.12 13.97 4.64
CA LYS A 30 4.20 15.29 3.98
C LYS A 30 3.00 16.16 4.32
N ILE A 31 1.80 15.56 4.34
CA ILE A 31 0.60 16.29 4.72
C ILE A 31 0.69 16.77 6.17
N SER A 32 1.11 15.91 7.07
CA SER A 32 1.28 16.24 8.49
C SER A 32 2.31 17.35 8.68
N GLN A 33 3.40 17.31 7.93
CA GLN A 33 4.43 18.35 7.95
C GLN A 33 3.87 19.69 7.48
N LEU A 34 3.08 19.67 6.40
CA LEU A 34 2.46 20.87 5.87
C LEU A 34 1.44 21.45 6.86
N GLU A 35 0.66 20.60 7.52
CA GLU A 35 -0.25 21.03 8.57
C GLU A 35 0.50 21.72 9.72
N ALA A 36 1.61 21.14 10.14
CA ALA A 36 2.45 21.73 11.20
C ALA A 36 3.04 23.07 10.78
N GLU A 37 3.51 23.19 9.56
CA GLU A 37 4.02 24.46 9.01
C GLU A 37 2.91 25.50 8.94
N ASN A 38 1.70 25.10 8.60
CA ASN A 38 0.56 26.01 8.52
C ASN A 38 0.14 26.54 9.90
N MET A 39 0.49 25.87 10.98
CA MET A 39 0.25 26.41 12.33
C MET A 39 0.96 27.75 12.51
N ASN A 40 2.11 27.94 11.88
CA ASN A 40 2.85 29.20 11.92
C ASN A 40 2.38 30.20 10.86
N LEU A 41 2.03 29.73 9.67
CA LEU A 41 1.56 30.58 8.57
C LEU A 41 0.12 31.05 8.77
N GLY A 42 -0.75 30.15 9.25
CA GLY A 42 -2.14 30.47 9.49
C GLY A 42 -2.98 30.69 8.24
N ASN A 43 -2.67 30.02 7.14
CA ASN A 43 -3.47 30.10 5.92
C ASN A 43 -4.81 29.39 6.13
N SER A 44 -5.91 30.08 5.89
CA SER A 44 -7.25 29.55 6.16
C SER A 44 -7.67 28.42 5.21
N ILE A 45 -7.25 28.46 3.95
CA ILE A 45 -7.58 27.41 2.98
C ILE A 45 -6.90 26.09 3.40
N LEU A 46 -5.64 26.16 3.76
CA LEU A 46 -4.89 24.96 4.21
C LEU A 46 -5.42 24.46 5.54
N GLU A 47 -5.74 25.35 6.46
CA GLU A 47 -6.34 24.99 7.76
C GLU A 47 -7.66 24.23 7.58
N ASP A 48 -8.49 24.67 6.62
CA ASP A 48 -9.79 24.07 6.38
C ASP A 48 -9.71 22.75 5.60
N ARG A 49 -8.76 22.63 4.66
CA ARG A 49 -8.73 21.54 3.71
C ARG A 49 -7.76 20.41 4.02
N LEU A 50 -6.63 20.70 4.64
CA LEU A 50 -5.63 19.68 4.92
C LEU A 50 -6.12 18.56 5.84
N PRO A 51 -6.90 18.84 6.90
CA PRO A 51 -7.40 17.76 7.77
C PRO A 51 -8.26 16.73 7.02
N ASP A 52 -9.05 17.18 6.05
CA ASP A 52 -9.89 16.30 5.24
C ASP A 52 -9.03 15.40 4.34
N ILE A 53 -8.03 15.99 3.69
CA ILE A 53 -7.07 15.23 2.86
C ILE A 53 -6.30 14.24 3.73
N HIS A 54 -5.85 14.66 4.92
CA HIS A 54 -5.17 13.80 5.88
C HIS A 54 -6.01 12.57 6.22
N SER A 55 -7.29 12.78 6.53
CA SER A 55 -8.22 11.70 6.86
C SER A 55 -8.40 10.73 5.70
N LYS A 56 -8.53 11.24 4.48
CA LYS A 56 -8.71 10.40 3.28
C LYS A 56 -7.46 9.56 2.99
N VAL A 57 -6.28 10.14 3.14
CA VAL A 57 -5.03 9.39 2.95
C VAL A 57 -4.88 8.33 4.03
N ASP A 58 -5.19 8.66 5.28
CA ASP A 58 -5.13 7.72 6.40
C ASP A 58 -6.10 6.55 6.19
N GLU A 59 -7.32 6.82 5.75
CA GLU A 59 -8.29 5.78 5.39
C GLU A 59 -7.76 4.89 4.26
N GLY A 60 -7.13 5.49 3.25
CA GLY A 60 -6.51 4.76 2.15
C GLY A 60 -5.40 3.84 2.61
N ILE A 61 -4.60 4.26 3.59
CA ILE A 61 -3.56 3.42 4.19
C ILE A 61 -4.18 2.20 4.89
N THR A 62 -5.25 2.41 5.64
CA THR A 62 -5.96 1.31 6.30
C THR A 62 -6.50 0.31 5.28
N GLU A 63 -7.08 0.81 4.20
CA GLU A 63 -7.62 -0.03 3.13
C GLU A 63 -6.54 -0.82 2.41
N ILE A 64 -5.41 -0.20 2.07
CA ILE A 64 -4.33 -0.89 1.38
C ILE A 64 -3.68 -1.95 2.27
N LYS A 65 -3.57 -1.69 3.57
CA LYS A 65 -3.08 -2.69 4.52
C LYS A 65 -3.98 -3.93 4.55
N ALA A 66 -5.30 -3.71 4.54
CA ALA A 66 -6.27 -4.80 4.49
C ALA A 66 -6.15 -5.60 3.20
N VAL A 67 -6.00 -4.94 2.06
CA VAL A 67 -5.81 -5.59 0.76
C VAL A 67 -4.52 -6.40 0.74
N ILE A 68 -3.43 -5.87 1.29
CA ILE A 68 -2.15 -6.58 1.38
C ILE A 68 -2.31 -7.86 2.18
N GLU A 69 -3.00 -7.80 3.32
CA GLU A 69 -3.26 -8.96 4.17
C GLU A 69 -4.06 -10.03 3.42
N GLU A 70 -5.17 -9.62 2.82
CA GLU A 70 -6.04 -10.51 2.05
C GLU A 70 -5.32 -11.10 0.84
N PHE A 71 -4.58 -10.29 0.11
CA PHE A 71 -3.84 -10.76 -1.06
C PHE A 71 -2.71 -11.71 -0.68
N THR A 72 -2.04 -11.45 0.43
CA THR A 72 -0.99 -12.33 0.95
C THR A 72 -1.55 -13.72 1.26
N GLU A 73 -2.73 -13.78 1.86
CA GLU A 73 -3.41 -15.05 2.13
C GLU A 73 -3.75 -15.80 0.83
N VAL A 74 -4.27 -15.09 -0.16
CA VAL A 74 -4.59 -15.67 -1.47
C VAL A 74 -3.33 -16.20 -2.14
N LYS A 75 -2.26 -15.41 -2.12
CA LYS A 75 -0.97 -15.79 -2.70
C LYS A 75 -0.38 -17.01 -2.02
N ASP A 76 -0.33 -17.01 -0.70
CA ASP A 76 0.24 -18.10 0.08
C ASP A 76 -0.54 -19.39 -0.14
N LYS A 77 -1.87 -19.30 -0.19
CA LYS A 77 -2.71 -20.45 -0.49
C LYS A 77 -2.48 -20.97 -1.90
N PHE A 78 -2.39 -20.08 -2.88
CA PHE A 78 -2.14 -20.47 -4.26
C PHE A 78 -0.78 -21.18 -4.40
N ILE A 79 0.26 -20.65 -3.77
CA ILE A 79 1.59 -21.26 -3.80
C ILE A 79 1.60 -22.62 -3.10
N SER A 80 0.91 -22.72 -1.97
CA SER A 80 0.78 -23.98 -1.23
C SER A 80 0.03 -25.05 -2.04
N ASP A 81 -1.05 -24.66 -2.72
CA ASP A 81 -1.87 -25.59 -3.51
C ASP A 81 -1.20 -25.96 -4.85
N ASN A 82 -0.28 -25.14 -5.33
CA ASN A 82 0.37 -25.30 -6.63
C ASN A 82 1.90 -25.16 -6.47
N PRO A 83 2.55 -26.10 -5.77
CA PRO A 83 3.99 -25.99 -5.56
C PRO A 83 4.72 -26.09 -6.90
N ILE A 84 5.66 -25.16 -7.09
CA ILE A 84 6.50 -25.18 -8.28
C ILE A 84 7.68 -26.08 -7.99
N GLU A 85 7.76 -27.20 -8.74
CA GLU A 85 8.95 -28.05 -8.68
C GLU A 85 10.03 -27.40 -9.52
N GLU A 86 11.13 -27.02 -8.88
CA GLU A 86 12.30 -26.59 -9.60
C GLU A 86 12.90 -27.79 -10.31
N PRO A 87 13.32 -27.61 -11.58
CA PRO A 87 14.02 -28.70 -12.28
C PRO A 87 15.28 -29.07 -11.49
N GLN A 88 15.34 -30.27 -11.07
CA GLN A 88 16.54 -30.76 -10.39
C GLN A 88 17.63 -30.99 -11.42
N ALA A 89 18.72 -30.32 -11.21
CA ALA A 89 19.87 -30.45 -12.07
C ALA A 89 20.52 -31.83 -11.91
#